data_a384e49a6491c8fea6871f803695de02
#
_entry.id   a384e49a6491c8fea6871f803695de02
#
_cell.length_a   1.000
_cell.length_b   1.000
_cell.length_c   1.000
_cell.angle_alpha   90.00
_cell.angle_beta   90.00
_cell.angle_gamma   90.00
#
_symmetry.space_group_name_H-M   'P 1'
#
loop_
_entity.id
_entity.type
_entity.pdbx_description
1 polymer ?
#
loop_
_entity_poly.entity_id
_entity_poly.type
_entity_poly.pdbx_seq_one_letter_code
_entity_poly.pdbx_strand_id
1 'polypeptide(L)'
;LCSPQEFELKTKKQKTIKKQKLVKEVENAEKKFSWWKFSIKVLGLFIIIISIVLFTDKKGYFTADQRNNHIKRKWLSFYDYSQKKEVDVIILGNSHIITGIDPFVLSTATSSTCFILGNSGTGIIDAWFQLGEALRHTQPKLVVLETYCIDNGEKPKEGIIPYLQSFDAQKDIAYKLQSMPRLFYSDNWVAAWSPSIRNHSFLLTDTAR
;
A
#
# COMPACT_ATOMS: atom_id res chain seq x y z
N LEU A 1 75.11 17.10 33.21
CA LEU A 1 73.93 17.92 33.53
C LEU A 1 73.36 18.39 32.20
N CYS A 2 72.17 17.83 31.79
CA CYS A 2 71.50 18.19 30.57
C CYS A 2 70.92 19.62 30.70
N SER A 3 71.13 20.48 29.73
CA SER A 3 70.62 21.86 29.82
C SER A 3 69.09 21.89 29.76
N PRO A 4 68.43 22.84 30.43
CA PRO A 4 66.97 22.98 30.34
C PRO A 4 66.41 23.11 28.93
N GLN A 5 67.18 23.64 28.00
CA GLN A 5 66.80 23.77 26.60
C GLN A 5 66.77 22.44 25.84
N GLU A 6 67.65 21.50 26.16
CA GLU A 6 67.64 20.15 25.55
C GLU A 6 66.45 19.30 25.97
N PHE A 7 65.99 19.49 27.19
CA PHE A 7 64.78 18.80 27.70
C PHE A 7 63.52 19.32 27.01
N GLU A 8 63.42 20.63 26.82
CA GLU A 8 62.26 21.23 26.13
C GLU A 8 62.17 20.83 24.65
N LEU A 9 63.31 20.77 23.97
CA LEU A 9 63.41 20.30 22.60
C LEU A 9 63.01 18.82 22.43
N LYS A 10 63.42 17.95 23.34
CA LYS A 10 63.02 16.52 23.36
C LYS A 10 61.55 16.35 23.59
N THR A 11 60.96 17.14 24.48
CA THR A 11 59.51 17.10 24.78
C THR A 11 58.67 17.60 23.61
N LYS A 12 59.07 18.67 22.93
CA LYS A 12 58.43 19.17 21.69
C LYS A 12 58.51 18.15 20.58
N LYS A 13 59.68 17.52 20.39
CA LYS A 13 59.87 16.48 19.34
C LYS A 13 59.01 15.24 19.58
N GLN A 14 58.87 14.80 20.85
CA GLN A 14 57.97 13.69 21.20
C GLN A 14 56.51 14.03 20.98
N LYS A 15 56.06 15.22 21.30
CA LYS A 15 54.66 15.67 21.07
C LYS A 15 54.36 15.72 19.57
N THR A 16 55.31 16.19 18.76
CA THR A 16 55.15 16.23 17.29
C THR A 16 55.06 14.83 16.68
N ILE A 17 55.91 13.89 17.12
CA ILE A 17 55.87 12.48 16.66
C ILE A 17 54.55 11.80 17.05
N LYS A 18 54.06 12.05 18.27
CA LYS A 18 52.82 11.49 18.74
C LYS A 18 51.62 12.02 17.93
N LYS A 19 51.64 13.31 17.59
CA LYS A 19 50.62 13.95 16.74
C LYS A 19 50.62 13.40 15.32
N GLN A 20 51.79 13.20 14.72
CA GLN A 20 51.94 12.60 13.38
C GLN A 20 51.48 11.15 13.35
N LYS A 21 51.72 10.37 14.43
CA LYS A 21 51.24 8.98 14.53
C LYS A 21 49.74 8.95 14.61
N LEU A 22 49.12 9.80 15.40
CA LEU A 22 47.66 9.89 15.51
C LEU A 22 47.00 10.27 14.17
N VAL A 23 47.56 11.23 13.45
CA VAL A 23 47.07 11.64 12.13
C VAL A 23 47.13 10.48 11.12
N LYS A 24 48.25 9.72 11.11
CA LYS A 24 48.38 8.54 10.24
C LYS A 24 47.42 7.43 10.63
N GLU A 25 47.14 7.24 11.91
CA GLU A 25 46.14 6.24 12.37
C GLU A 25 44.73 6.62 11.95
N VAL A 26 44.37 7.90 12.04
CA VAL A 26 43.07 8.40 11.56
C VAL A 26 42.93 8.25 10.05
N GLU A 27 43.98 8.67 9.31
CA GLU A 27 44.02 8.58 7.84
C GLU A 27 43.94 7.10 7.33
N ASN A 28 44.57 6.17 8.05
CA ASN A 28 44.47 4.75 7.79
C ASN A 28 43.09 4.15 8.17
N ALA A 29 42.43 4.69 9.19
CA ALA A 29 41.08 4.31 9.56
C ALA A 29 40.06 4.78 8.50
N GLU A 30 40.21 5.97 7.97
CA GLU A 30 39.37 6.49 6.88
C GLU A 30 39.57 5.69 5.57
N LYS A 31 40.80 5.29 5.22
CA LYS A 31 41.09 4.47 4.06
C LYS A 31 40.51 3.06 4.14
N LYS A 32 40.19 2.54 5.35
CA LYS A 32 39.56 1.23 5.54
C LYS A 32 38.03 1.23 5.37
N PHE A 33 37.38 2.39 5.36
CA PHE A 33 35.95 2.47 5.18
C PHE A 33 35.60 2.31 3.70
N SER A 34 35.13 1.14 3.33
CA SER A 34 34.71 0.87 1.95
C SER A 34 33.23 1.22 1.78
N TRP A 35 32.97 2.39 1.22
CA TRP A 35 31.60 2.87 0.87
C TRP A 35 30.82 1.85 0.08
N TRP A 36 31.47 1.12 -0.82
CA TRP A 36 30.83 0.07 -1.61
C TRP A 36 30.29 -1.08 -0.73
N LYS A 37 31.10 -1.56 0.20
CA LYS A 37 30.67 -2.62 1.13
C LYS A 37 29.54 -2.14 2.05
N PHE A 38 29.58 -0.88 2.47
CA PHE A 38 28.50 -0.27 3.26
C PHE A 38 27.21 -0.19 2.43
N SER A 39 27.28 0.32 1.18
CA SER A 39 26.11 0.43 0.29
C SER A 39 25.47 -0.93 0.00
N ILE A 40 26.27 -2.00 -0.20
CA ILE A 40 25.73 -3.36 -0.38
C ILE A 40 24.97 -3.83 0.85
N LYS A 41 25.49 -3.58 2.05
CA LYS A 41 24.82 -3.97 3.30
C LYS A 41 23.50 -3.22 3.48
N VAL A 42 23.49 -1.92 3.21
CA VAL A 42 22.29 -1.09 3.25
C VAL A 42 21.27 -1.57 2.24
N LEU A 43 21.67 -1.83 0.99
CA LEU A 43 20.78 -2.39 -0.03
C LEU A 43 20.22 -3.74 0.38
N GLY A 44 21.04 -4.63 0.93
CA GLY A 44 20.60 -5.92 1.45
C GLY A 44 19.55 -5.78 2.56
N LEU A 45 19.74 -4.85 3.47
CA LEU A 45 18.77 -4.55 4.53
C LEU A 45 17.44 -4.05 3.93
N PHE A 46 17.48 -3.15 2.95
CA PHE A 46 16.27 -2.67 2.26
C PHE A 46 15.52 -3.82 1.57
N ILE A 47 16.23 -4.72 0.88
CA ILE A 47 15.62 -5.89 0.24
C ILE A 47 14.92 -6.78 1.27
N ILE A 48 15.55 -7.01 2.42
CA ILE A 48 14.96 -7.80 3.51
C ILE A 48 13.69 -7.15 4.04
N ILE A 49 13.72 -5.84 4.33
CA ILE A 49 12.56 -5.10 4.82
C ILE A 49 11.40 -5.16 3.81
N ILE A 50 11.68 -4.89 2.54
CA ILE A 50 10.69 -4.96 1.47
C ILE A 50 10.10 -6.37 1.36
N SER A 51 10.95 -7.41 1.44
CA SER A 51 10.50 -8.80 1.38
C SER A 51 9.58 -9.17 2.55
N ILE A 52 9.87 -8.69 3.75
CA ILE A 52 9.02 -8.87 4.93
C ILE A 52 7.66 -8.20 4.72
N VAL A 53 7.64 -6.94 4.26
CA VAL A 53 6.40 -6.19 3.99
C VAL A 53 5.56 -6.92 2.94
N LEU A 54 6.14 -7.30 1.81
CA LEU A 54 5.43 -8.03 0.75
C LEU A 54 4.91 -9.40 1.23
N PHE A 55 5.68 -10.09 2.07
CA PHE A 55 5.26 -11.35 2.65
C PHE A 55 4.06 -11.18 3.60
N THR A 56 4.11 -10.19 4.49
CA THR A 56 3.02 -9.88 5.42
C THR A 56 1.76 -9.43 4.69
N ASP A 57 1.89 -8.62 3.64
CA ASP A 57 0.77 -8.20 2.79
C ASP A 57 0.14 -9.39 2.06
N LYS A 58 0.97 -10.27 1.49
CA LYS A 58 0.50 -11.48 0.80
C LYS A 58 -0.24 -12.44 1.75
N LYS A 59 0.23 -12.57 2.99
CA LYS A 59 -0.41 -13.40 4.02
C LYS A 59 -1.64 -12.72 4.62
N GLY A 60 -1.79 -11.41 4.44
CA GLY A 60 -2.92 -10.64 4.94
C GLY A 60 -2.94 -10.45 6.45
N TYR A 61 -1.78 -10.46 7.12
CA TYR A 61 -1.70 -10.25 8.57
C TYR A 61 -2.22 -8.88 9.01
N PHE A 62 -2.14 -7.88 8.15
CA PHE A 62 -2.57 -6.49 8.42
C PHE A 62 -3.85 -6.10 7.69
N THR A 63 -4.53 -7.03 7.06
CA THR A 63 -5.84 -6.74 6.49
C THR A 63 -6.88 -6.78 7.61
N ALA A 64 -7.61 -5.68 7.77
CA ALA A 64 -8.73 -5.61 8.70
C ALA A 64 -9.66 -6.80 8.49
N ASP A 65 -9.94 -7.50 9.57
CA ASP A 65 -10.79 -8.68 9.71
C ASP A 65 -11.16 -9.42 8.41
N GLN A 66 -10.30 -10.36 8.00
CA GLN A 66 -10.52 -11.13 6.77
C GLN A 66 -11.80 -11.98 6.82
N ARG A 67 -12.29 -12.32 8.02
CA ARG A 67 -13.46 -13.18 8.18
C ARG A 67 -14.77 -12.47 7.83
N ASN A 68 -14.83 -11.15 8.07
CA ASN A 68 -16.00 -10.32 7.83
C ASN A 68 -15.87 -9.36 6.65
N ASN A 69 -14.79 -9.44 5.88
CA ASN A 69 -14.61 -8.55 4.74
C ASN A 69 -15.55 -8.91 3.58
N HIS A 70 -16.80 -8.45 3.68
CA HIS A 70 -17.84 -8.66 2.67
C HIS A 70 -17.45 -8.07 1.31
N ILE A 71 -16.63 -7.01 1.29
CA ILE A 71 -16.17 -6.38 0.06
C ILE A 71 -15.18 -7.28 -0.68
N LYS A 72 -14.22 -7.87 0.05
CA LYS A 72 -13.29 -8.84 -0.54
C LYS A 72 -14.03 -10.05 -1.08
N ARG A 73 -15.00 -10.59 -0.31
CA ARG A 73 -15.83 -11.72 -0.75
C ARG A 73 -16.63 -11.37 -2.00
N LYS A 74 -17.21 -10.16 -2.06
CA LYS A 74 -17.94 -9.68 -3.22
C LYS A 74 -17.05 -9.65 -4.49
N TRP A 75 -15.84 -9.10 -4.39
CA TRP A 75 -14.90 -9.10 -5.51
C TRP A 75 -14.46 -10.51 -5.92
N LEU A 76 -14.17 -11.39 -4.97
CA LEU A 76 -13.87 -12.80 -5.27
C LEU A 76 -15.03 -13.50 -5.97
N SER A 77 -16.27 -13.27 -5.51
CA SER A 77 -17.48 -13.79 -6.15
C SER A 77 -17.67 -13.21 -7.55
N PHE A 78 -17.38 -11.92 -7.74
CA PHE A 78 -17.44 -11.30 -9.07
C PHE A 78 -16.46 -11.96 -10.05
N TYR A 79 -15.21 -12.17 -9.64
CA TYR A 79 -14.20 -12.83 -10.48
C TYR A 79 -14.56 -14.28 -10.81
N ASP A 80 -15.05 -15.04 -9.83
CA ASP A 80 -15.48 -16.42 -10.07
C ASP A 80 -16.69 -16.47 -11.01
N TYR A 81 -17.62 -15.54 -10.84
CA TYR A 81 -18.80 -15.46 -11.66
C TYR A 81 -18.50 -15.02 -13.09
N SER A 82 -17.71 -13.96 -13.27
CA SER A 82 -17.33 -13.42 -14.58
C SER A 82 -16.49 -14.39 -15.44
N GLN A 83 -15.80 -15.34 -14.80
CA GLN A 83 -15.09 -16.41 -15.51
C GLN A 83 -16.04 -17.49 -16.06
N LYS A 84 -17.21 -17.67 -15.45
CA LYS A 84 -18.16 -18.74 -15.80
C LYS A 84 -19.30 -18.26 -16.67
N LYS A 85 -19.68 -17.00 -16.52
CA LYS A 85 -20.83 -16.39 -17.21
C LYS A 85 -20.55 -14.91 -17.46
N GLU A 86 -21.13 -14.39 -18.53
CA GLU A 86 -21.16 -12.95 -18.76
C GLU A 86 -22.05 -12.27 -17.71
N VAL A 87 -21.64 -11.11 -17.26
CA VAL A 87 -22.43 -10.22 -16.40
C VAL A 87 -23.10 -9.19 -17.30
N ASP A 88 -24.42 -9.27 -17.45
CA ASP A 88 -25.18 -8.39 -18.34
C ASP A 88 -25.34 -6.98 -17.75
N VAL A 89 -25.51 -6.89 -16.43
CA VAL A 89 -25.77 -5.64 -15.71
C VAL A 89 -24.84 -5.48 -14.54
N ILE A 90 -24.08 -4.39 -14.53
CA ILE A 90 -23.27 -3.99 -13.38
C ILE A 90 -23.96 -2.82 -12.68
N ILE A 91 -24.14 -2.92 -11.37
CA ILE A 91 -24.75 -1.87 -10.55
C ILE A 91 -23.70 -1.32 -9.60
N LEU A 92 -23.45 -0.03 -9.70
CA LEU A 92 -22.50 0.73 -8.91
C LEU A 92 -23.23 1.76 -8.05
N GLY A 93 -22.78 1.92 -6.83
CA GLY A 93 -23.39 2.87 -5.92
C GLY A 93 -22.88 2.69 -4.50
N ASN A 94 -23.54 3.36 -3.58
CA ASN A 94 -23.19 3.31 -2.17
C ASN A 94 -24.11 2.35 -1.37
N SER A 95 -24.28 2.61 -0.09
CA SER A 95 -25.08 1.77 0.81
C SER A 95 -26.53 1.61 0.37
N HIS A 96 -27.13 2.59 -0.31
CA HIS A 96 -28.53 2.50 -0.79
C HIS A 96 -28.70 1.36 -1.80
N ILE A 97 -27.75 1.21 -2.72
CA ILE A 97 -27.77 0.11 -3.70
C ILE A 97 -27.63 -1.24 -3.00
N ILE A 98 -26.71 -1.33 -2.02
CA ILE A 98 -26.45 -2.58 -1.31
C ILE A 98 -27.65 -3.04 -0.50
N THR A 99 -28.37 -2.11 0.10
CA THR A 99 -29.53 -2.40 0.96
C THR A 99 -30.87 -2.36 0.24
N GLY A 100 -30.95 -1.64 -0.88
CA GLY A 100 -32.20 -1.41 -1.61
C GLY A 100 -32.44 -2.31 -2.80
N ILE A 101 -31.39 -2.96 -3.34
CA ILE A 101 -31.49 -3.81 -4.54
C ILE A 101 -31.03 -5.22 -4.21
N ASP A 102 -31.90 -6.19 -4.47
CA ASP A 102 -31.54 -7.61 -4.48
C ASP A 102 -31.16 -8.00 -5.93
N PRO A 103 -29.89 -8.34 -6.20
CA PRO A 103 -29.43 -8.68 -7.54
C PRO A 103 -30.07 -9.99 -8.05
N PHE A 104 -30.47 -10.89 -7.17
CA PHE A 104 -31.13 -12.14 -7.57
C PHE A 104 -32.56 -11.88 -8.06
N VAL A 105 -33.32 -11.08 -7.33
CA VAL A 105 -34.67 -10.66 -7.74
C VAL A 105 -34.63 -9.92 -9.06
N LEU A 106 -33.70 -8.97 -9.20
CA LEU A 106 -33.52 -8.22 -10.43
C LEU A 106 -33.13 -9.12 -11.61
N SER A 107 -32.19 -10.03 -11.41
CA SER A 107 -31.76 -10.97 -12.43
C SER A 107 -32.93 -11.86 -12.92
N THR A 108 -33.78 -12.32 -12.00
CA THR A 108 -34.94 -13.12 -12.31
C THR A 108 -35.99 -12.32 -13.07
N ALA A 109 -36.27 -11.10 -12.65
CA ALA A 109 -37.27 -10.23 -13.26
C ALA A 109 -36.88 -9.77 -14.67
N THR A 110 -35.59 -9.55 -14.91
CA THR A 110 -35.07 -9.06 -16.20
C THR A 110 -34.53 -10.15 -17.12
N SER A 111 -34.49 -11.40 -16.66
CA SER A 111 -33.79 -12.50 -17.35
C SER A 111 -32.34 -12.15 -17.72
N SER A 112 -31.68 -11.34 -16.91
CA SER A 112 -30.32 -10.84 -17.12
C SER A 112 -29.46 -11.13 -15.90
N THR A 113 -28.16 -11.31 -16.12
CA THR A 113 -27.22 -11.50 -15.03
C THR A 113 -26.84 -10.17 -14.42
N CYS A 114 -27.28 -9.89 -13.20
CA CYS A 114 -27.01 -8.65 -12.49
C CYS A 114 -25.96 -8.85 -11.39
N PHE A 115 -25.01 -7.94 -11.27
CA PHE A 115 -24.02 -7.94 -10.21
C PHE A 115 -23.85 -6.55 -9.58
N ILE A 116 -23.84 -6.50 -8.23
CA ILE A 116 -23.68 -5.27 -7.48
C ILE A 116 -22.23 -5.15 -7.02
N LEU A 117 -21.53 -4.11 -7.49
CA LEU A 117 -20.16 -3.77 -7.05
C LEU A 117 -20.11 -2.57 -6.09
N GLY A 118 -21.24 -1.93 -5.80
CA GLY A 118 -21.32 -0.79 -4.88
C GLY A 118 -20.79 -1.07 -3.47
N ASN A 119 -20.27 -0.06 -2.80
CA ASN A 119 -19.77 -0.11 -1.42
C ASN A 119 -20.32 1.07 -0.61
N SER A 120 -20.39 0.92 0.72
CA SER A 120 -20.75 2.03 1.58
C SER A 120 -19.80 3.21 1.39
N GLY A 121 -20.33 4.42 1.26
CA GLY A 121 -19.54 5.64 1.11
C GLY A 121 -18.84 5.79 -0.24
N THR A 122 -19.22 5.02 -1.25
CA THR A 122 -18.66 5.12 -2.62
C THR A 122 -18.92 6.52 -3.18
N GLY A 123 -17.84 7.20 -3.60
CA GLY A 123 -17.89 8.39 -4.42
C GLY A 123 -17.72 8.08 -5.90
N ILE A 124 -17.83 9.10 -6.75
CA ILE A 124 -17.78 8.92 -8.21
C ILE A 124 -16.43 8.36 -8.69
N ILE A 125 -15.32 8.78 -8.08
CA ILE A 125 -13.99 8.28 -8.45
C ILE A 125 -13.81 6.81 -8.08
N ASP A 126 -14.32 6.38 -6.91
CA ASP A 126 -14.30 4.98 -6.51
C ASP A 126 -15.19 4.13 -7.42
N ALA A 127 -16.39 4.60 -7.75
CA ALA A 127 -17.29 3.93 -8.69
C ALA A 127 -16.63 3.77 -10.08
N TRP A 128 -15.99 4.82 -10.57
CA TRP A 128 -15.21 4.77 -11.82
C TRP A 128 -14.11 3.73 -11.77
N PHE A 129 -13.35 3.67 -10.66
CA PHE A 129 -12.28 2.71 -10.50
C PHE A 129 -12.80 1.27 -10.42
N GLN A 130 -13.89 1.04 -9.68
CA GLN A 130 -14.52 -0.28 -9.62
C GLN A 130 -15.04 -0.73 -10.98
N LEU A 131 -15.66 0.17 -11.73
CA LEU A 131 -16.11 -0.10 -13.10
C LEU A 131 -14.95 -0.47 -14.01
N GLY A 132 -13.87 0.31 -13.98
CA GLY A 132 -12.69 0.07 -14.81
C GLY A 132 -12.05 -1.30 -14.56
N GLU A 133 -11.99 -1.76 -13.30
CA GLU A 133 -11.56 -3.14 -12.99
C GLU A 133 -12.57 -4.16 -13.53
N ALA A 134 -13.86 -3.93 -13.34
CA ALA A 134 -14.89 -4.87 -13.78
C ALA A 134 -14.91 -5.06 -15.30
N LEU A 135 -14.75 -3.99 -16.07
CA LEU A 135 -14.70 -4.02 -17.54
C LEU A 135 -13.51 -4.80 -18.12
N ARG A 136 -12.50 -5.11 -17.31
CA ARG A 136 -11.38 -5.98 -17.70
C ARG A 136 -11.73 -7.46 -17.64
N HIS A 137 -12.83 -7.80 -16.97
CA HIS A 137 -13.25 -9.18 -16.73
C HIS A 137 -14.59 -9.54 -17.38
N THR A 138 -15.38 -8.55 -17.77
CA THR A 138 -16.68 -8.74 -18.41
C THR A 138 -17.05 -7.56 -19.30
N GLN A 139 -17.99 -7.77 -20.22
CA GLN A 139 -18.54 -6.73 -21.10
C GLN A 139 -20.04 -6.57 -20.82
N PRO A 140 -20.44 -5.80 -19.81
CA PRO A 140 -21.84 -5.64 -19.47
C PRO A 140 -22.61 -4.90 -20.57
N LYS A 141 -23.87 -5.28 -20.78
CA LYS A 141 -24.80 -4.59 -21.68
C LYS A 141 -25.31 -3.29 -21.09
N LEU A 142 -25.34 -3.22 -19.74
CA LEU A 142 -25.85 -2.09 -18.98
C LEU A 142 -25.00 -1.84 -17.74
N VAL A 143 -24.69 -0.58 -17.52
CA VAL A 143 -24.11 -0.13 -16.23
C VAL A 143 -25.09 0.83 -15.58
N VAL A 144 -25.50 0.52 -14.37
CA VAL A 144 -26.36 1.37 -13.53
C VAL A 144 -25.50 2.04 -12.47
N LEU A 145 -25.49 3.37 -12.46
CA LEU A 145 -24.80 4.17 -11.47
C LEU A 145 -25.79 4.94 -10.61
N GLU A 146 -25.72 4.77 -9.31
CA GLU A 146 -26.47 5.56 -8.37
C GLU A 146 -25.92 6.99 -8.33
N THR A 147 -26.80 7.97 -8.52
CA THR A 147 -26.41 9.40 -8.62
C THR A 147 -25.91 9.98 -7.31
N TYR A 148 -26.24 9.40 -6.18
CA TYR A 148 -25.72 9.83 -4.87
C TYR A 148 -24.18 9.69 -4.75
N CYS A 149 -23.57 8.87 -5.56
CA CYS A 149 -22.10 8.81 -5.68
C CYS A 149 -21.49 10.15 -6.12
N ILE A 150 -22.25 10.99 -6.86
CA ILE A 150 -21.81 12.30 -7.34
C ILE A 150 -21.78 13.28 -6.16
N ASP A 151 -22.78 13.24 -5.29
CA ASP A 151 -22.87 14.11 -4.12
C ASP A 151 -21.82 13.82 -3.05
N ASN A 152 -21.32 12.59 -2.99
CA ASN A 152 -20.24 12.20 -2.07
C ASN A 152 -18.86 12.82 -2.44
N GLY A 153 -18.79 13.54 -3.55
CA GLY A 153 -17.62 14.29 -3.99
C GLY A 153 -16.60 13.45 -4.74
N GLU A 154 -15.63 14.15 -5.31
CA GLU A 154 -14.58 13.57 -6.13
C GLU A 154 -13.49 12.88 -5.31
N LYS A 155 -13.34 13.27 -4.04
CA LYS A 155 -12.26 12.78 -3.18
C LYS A 155 -12.74 11.62 -2.31
N PRO A 156 -12.04 10.47 -2.34
CA PRO A 156 -12.25 9.48 -1.31
C PRO A 156 -12.01 10.15 0.04
N LYS A 157 -12.97 10.09 0.94
CA LYS A 157 -12.78 10.61 2.30
C LYS A 157 -11.67 9.76 2.94
N GLU A 158 -10.64 10.41 3.44
CA GLU A 158 -9.57 9.73 4.19
C GLU A 158 -10.20 8.86 5.28
N GLY A 159 -9.75 7.60 5.35
CA GLY A 159 -10.23 6.66 6.36
C GLY A 159 -11.46 5.84 6.00
N ILE A 160 -11.99 5.89 4.78
CA ILE A 160 -13.09 4.99 4.39
C ILE A 160 -12.55 3.61 4.10
N ILE A 161 -12.69 2.74 5.10
CA ILE A 161 -12.28 1.33 5.06
C ILE A 161 -12.85 0.57 3.84
N PRO A 162 -14.13 0.70 3.46
CA PRO A 162 -14.69 -0.04 2.32
C PRO A 162 -14.00 0.21 0.99
N TYR A 163 -13.58 1.45 0.75
CA TYR A 163 -12.85 1.83 -0.44
C TYR A 163 -11.47 1.14 -0.53
N LEU A 164 -10.69 1.21 0.55
CA LEU A 164 -9.39 0.57 0.63
C LEU A 164 -9.50 -0.96 0.52
N GLN A 165 -10.53 -1.55 1.08
CA GLN A 165 -10.81 -2.98 0.97
C GLN A 165 -11.17 -3.39 -0.46
N SER A 166 -11.89 -2.54 -1.19
CA SER A 166 -12.15 -2.74 -2.63
C SER A 166 -10.85 -2.71 -3.43
N PHE A 167 -10.00 -1.71 -3.20
CA PHE A 167 -8.70 -1.59 -3.85
C PHE A 167 -7.80 -2.81 -3.57
N ASP A 168 -7.74 -3.28 -2.32
CA ASP A 168 -6.93 -4.45 -1.95
C ASP A 168 -7.43 -5.73 -2.61
N ALA A 169 -8.74 -5.87 -2.78
CA ALA A 169 -9.36 -7.07 -3.34
C ALA A 169 -9.22 -7.20 -4.85
N GLN A 170 -9.01 -6.09 -5.56
CA GLN A 170 -8.90 -6.10 -7.02
C GLN A 170 -7.58 -6.72 -7.49
N LYS A 171 -7.62 -7.40 -8.64
CA LYS A 171 -6.52 -8.27 -9.10
C LYS A 171 -5.60 -7.62 -10.12
N ASP A 172 -6.10 -6.72 -10.96
CA ASP A 172 -5.29 -6.11 -12.02
C ASP A 172 -4.28 -5.10 -11.45
N ILE A 173 -3.05 -5.54 -11.30
CA ILE A 173 -1.96 -4.72 -10.75
C ILE A 173 -1.64 -3.53 -11.65
N ALA A 174 -1.65 -3.71 -12.98
CA ALA A 174 -1.34 -2.63 -13.92
C ALA A 174 -2.40 -1.54 -13.83
N TYR A 175 -3.68 -1.92 -13.77
CA TYR A 175 -4.77 -0.99 -13.60
C TYR A 175 -4.74 -0.26 -12.24
N LYS A 176 -4.40 -0.97 -11.16
CA LYS A 176 -4.18 -0.35 -9.85
C LYS A 176 -3.11 0.72 -9.90
N LEU A 177 -1.94 0.41 -10.48
CA LEU A 177 -0.85 1.38 -10.62
C LEU A 177 -1.25 2.61 -11.43
N GLN A 178 -1.96 2.40 -12.55
CA GLN A 178 -2.45 3.48 -13.40
C GLN A 178 -3.48 4.37 -12.69
N SER A 179 -4.29 3.78 -11.83
CA SER A 179 -5.40 4.46 -11.15
C SER A 179 -4.98 5.14 -9.84
N MET A 180 -3.89 4.70 -9.21
CA MET A 180 -3.40 5.23 -7.94
C MET A 180 -3.31 6.76 -7.87
N PRO A 181 -2.75 7.48 -8.86
CA PRO A 181 -2.65 8.94 -8.79
C PRO A 181 -3.98 9.66 -8.71
N ARG A 182 -5.06 9.04 -9.17
CA ARG A 182 -6.41 9.61 -9.13
C ARG A 182 -7.16 9.25 -7.85
N LEU A 183 -6.83 8.08 -7.29
CA LEU A 183 -7.48 7.54 -6.11
C LEU A 183 -6.89 8.07 -4.81
N PHE A 184 -5.55 8.23 -4.78
CA PHE A 184 -4.81 8.61 -3.60
C PHE A 184 -4.09 9.93 -3.84
N TYR A 185 -4.43 10.96 -3.06
CA TYR A 185 -3.71 12.22 -3.11
C TYR A 185 -2.33 12.07 -2.46
N SER A 186 -1.34 12.50 -3.18
CA SER A 186 0.10 12.70 -3.03
C SER A 186 0.85 12.15 -1.80
N ASP A 187 0.30 12.14 -0.61
CA ASP A 187 1.12 12.01 0.58
C ASP A 187 1.22 10.60 1.14
N ASN A 188 0.39 9.65 0.65
CA ASN A 188 0.28 8.31 1.22
C ASN A 188 0.30 7.16 0.20
N TRP A 189 1.01 7.30 -0.91
CA TRP A 189 1.07 6.24 -1.93
C TRP A 189 1.57 4.91 -1.38
N VAL A 190 2.59 4.94 -0.52
CA VAL A 190 3.15 3.72 0.07
C VAL A 190 2.13 3.04 0.98
N ALA A 191 1.42 3.84 1.80
CA ALA A 191 0.35 3.32 2.66
C ALA A 191 -0.84 2.81 1.84
N ALA A 192 -1.17 3.45 0.72
CA ALA A 192 -2.22 2.98 -0.18
C ALA A 192 -1.88 1.62 -0.80
N TRP A 193 -0.62 1.40 -1.15
CA TRP A 193 -0.17 0.17 -1.79
C TRP A 193 -0.02 -0.99 -0.82
N SER A 194 0.46 -0.74 0.41
CA SER A 194 0.76 -1.79 1.38
C SER A 194 -0.22 -1.77 2.56
N PRO A 195 -1.08 -2.79 2.69
CA PRO A 195 -1.92 -2.98 3.87
C PRO A 195 -1.13 -3.01 5.17
N SER A 196 0.07 -3.61 5.19
CA SER A 196 0.94 -3.65 6.36
C SER A 196 1.38 -2.26 6.80
N ILE A 197 1.73 -1.38 5.87
CA ILE A 197 2.12 -0.01 6.19
C ILE A 197 0.91 0.81 6.62
N ARG A 198 -0.23 0.65 5.94
CA ARG A 198 -1.46 1.38 6.24
C ARG A 198 -2.04 1.03 7.61
N ASN A 199 -2.02 -0.25 7.95
CA ASN A 199 -2.71 -0.78 9.13
C ASN A 199 -1.76 -1.16 10.28
N HIS A 200 -0.50 -0.72 10.25
CA HIS A 200 0.48 -1.08 11.30
C HIS A 200 0.04 -0.71 12.72
N SER A 201 -0.78 0.33 12.88
CA SER A 201 -1.31 0.74 14.19
C SER A 201 -2.32 -0.23 14.80
N PHE A 202 -2.98 -1.07 14.00
CA PHE A 202 -3.94 -2.05 14.52
C PHE A 202 -3.29 -3.16 15.35
N LEU A 203 -2.01 -3.47 15.10
CA LEU A 203 -1.28 -4.45 15.95
C LEU A 203 -1.12 -3.97 17.38
N LEU A 204 -1.15 -2.66 17.62
CA LEU A 204 -0.99 -2.08 18.95
C LEU A 204 -2.33 -1.94 19.69
N THR A 205 -3.44 -1.95 18.97
CA THR A 205 -4.78 -1.71 19.54
C THR A 205 -5.60 -2.98 19.75
N ASP A 206 -5.37 -4.03 18.96
CA ASP A 206 -6.17 -5.27 19.02
C ASP A 206 -5.67 -6.29 20.07
N THR A 207 -4.53 -6.02 20.73
CA THR A 207 -4.05 -6.84 21.87
C THR A 207 -4.73 -6.48 23.18
N ALA A 208 -5.64 -5.50 23.20
CA ALA A 208 -6.34 -5.00 24.38
C ALA A 208 -7.85 -5.31 24.43
N ARG A 209 -8.36 -6.24 23.57
CA ARG A 209 -9.74 -6.71 23.62
C ARG A 209 -9.88 -8.21 23.66
#